data_d30773f92bebe3dad4dcf5438b686ae1
#
_entry.id   d30773f92bebe3dad4dcf5438b686ae1
#
_cell.length_a   1.000
_cell.length_b   1.000
_cell.length_c   1.000
_cell.angle_alpha   90.00
_cell.angle_beta   90.00
_cell.angle_gamma   90.00
#
_symmetry.space_group_name_H-M   'P 1'
#
loop_
_entity.id
_entity.type
_entity.pdbx_description
1 polymer ?
#
loop_
_entity_poly.entity_id
_entity_poly.type
_entity_poly.pdbx_seq_one_letter_code
_entity_poly.pdbx_strand_id
1 'polypeptide(L)'
;MNPISNGTPQGTPMNIPFNPPTRAYVEHVAVRVKDIHWHIRFFYEVLGMDVREIDGPSEDPRQYWTLGGMQLMACPDFEAPPSNDAGWLAHLGVMVDDLEAALQAAQPWGVKTLPQGRNWLQLPDGLAVELIQAAPGTVAQALSINPRAQ
;
A
#
# COMPACT_ATOMS: atom_id res chain seq x y z
N MET A 1 -18.90 -38.81 27.80
CA MET A 1 -17.97 -37.82 27.23
C MET A 1 -18.75 -36.92 26.27
N ASN A 2 -19.08 -35.71 26.69
CA ASN A 2 -19.76 -34.76 25.82
C ASN A 2 -18.73 -33.96 25.02
N PRO A 3 -18.90 -33.77 23.71
CA PRO A 3 -18.01 -32.91 22.93
C PRO A 3 -18.29 -31.43 23.27
N ILE A 4 -17.22 -30.74 23.63
CA ILE A 4 -17.26 -29.30 23.88
C ILE A 4 -17.37 -28.62 22.50
N SER A 5 -18.50 -27.97 22.25
CA SER A 5 -18.68 -27.14 21.07
C SER A 5 -17.93 -25.82 21.26
N ASN A 6 -16.83 -25.65 20.53
CA ASN A 6 -16.13 -24.36 20.39
C ASN A 6 -16.98 -23.44 19.48
N GLY A 7 -17.96 -22.79 20.06
CA GLY A 7 -18.64 -21.69 19.41
C GLY A 7 -17.74 -20.45 19.46
N THR A 8 -17.24 -20.04 18.30
CA THR A 8 -16.62 -18.73 18.13
C THR A 8 -17.66 -17.66 18.51
N PRO A 9 -17.40 -16.74 19.43
CA PRO A 9 -18.34 -15.67 19.72
C PRO A 9 -18.47 -14.80 18.46
N GLN A 10 -19.59 -14.93 17.77
CA GLN A 10 -19.99 -13.94 16.77
C GLN A 10 -20.29 -12.66 17.52
N GLY A 11 -19.37 -11.69 17.39
CA GLY A 11 -19.58 -10.35 17.90
C GLY A 11 -20.87 -9.81 17.29
N THR A 12 -21.85 -9.50 18.15
CA THR A 12 -23.09 -8.81 17.75
C THR A 12 -22.67 -7.52 17.05
N PRO A 13 -23.13 -7.24 15.81
CA PRO A 13 -22.87 -5.95 15.18
C PRO A 13 -23.36 -4.87 16.14
N MET A 14 -22.49 -3.98 16.57
CA MET A 14 -22.90 -2.82 17.35
C MET A 14 -23.85 -1.98 16.47
N ASN A 15 -25.14 -2.04 16.75
CA ASN A 15 -26.13 -1.22 16.09
C ASN A 15 -26.06 0.20 16.69
N ILE A 16 -24.92 0.87 16.49
CA ILE A 16 -24.76 2.27 16.82
C ILE A 16 -25.43 3.04 15.69
N PRO A 17 -26.41 3.92 16.00
CA PRO A 17 -26.99 4.76 14.98
C PRO A 17 -25.89 5.50 14.24
N PHE A 18 -25.69 5.22 12.95
CA PHE A 18 -24.64 5.84 12.15
C PHE A 18 -25.06 7.25 11.79
N ASN A 19 -24.72 8.21 12.64
CA ASN A 19 -24.97 9.62 12.40
C ASN A 19 -23.73 10.47 12.76
N PRO A 20 -22.56 10.19 12.16
CA PRO A 20 -21.39 11.03 12.37
C PRO A 20 -21.56 12.39 11.67
N PRO A 21 -20.94 13.47 12.17
CA PRO A 21 -21.03 14.81 11.55
C PRO A 21 -20.32 14.87 10.19
N THR A 22 -19.45 13.90 9.90
CA THR A 22 -18.71 13.78 8.63
C THR A 22 -18.31 12.34 8.38
N ARG A 23 -17.78 12.09 7.18
CA ARG A 23 -17.11 10.84 6.80
C ARG A 23 -15.70 11.17 6.36
N ALA A 24 -14.78 10.24 6.57
CA ALA A 24 -13.38 10.39 6.18
C ALA A 24 -12.82 9.09 5.60
N TYR A 25 -11.76 9.22 4.82
CA TYR A 25 -10.95 8.10 4.34
C TYR A 25 -9.47 8.51 4.32
N VAL A 26 -8.57 7.53 4.28
CA VAL A 26 -7.14 7.80 4.17
C VAL A 26 -6.82 8.16 2.72
N GLU A 27 -6.39 9.39 2.48
CA GLU A 27 -6.06 9.87 1.13
C GLU A 27 -4.68 9.41 0.70
N HIS A 28 -3.69 9.41 1.61
CA HIS A 28 -2.38 8.86 1.34
C HIS A 28 -1.69 8.32 2.59
N VAL A 29 -0.68 7.48 2.38
CA VAL A 29 0.28 7.04 3.39
C VAL A 29 1.66 7.53 2.96
N ALA A 30 2.35 8.22 3.87
CA ALA A 30 3.71 8.72 3.64
C ALA A 30 4.74 7.72 4.18
N VAL A 31 5.68 7.32 3.34
CA VAL A 31 6.78 6.43 3.71
C VAL A 31 8.13 7.06 3.41
N ARG A 32 9.09 6.88 4.31
CA ARG A 32 10.48 7.27 4.09
C ARG A 32 11.22 6.16 3.36
N VAL A 33 12.00 6.54 2.36
CA VAL A 33 12.79 5.61 1.54
C VAL A 33 14.20 6.16 1.30
N LYS A 34 15.21 5.29 1.27
CA LYS A 34 16.59 5.72 0.98
C LYS A 34 16.75 6.12 -0.49
N ASP A 35 16.27 5.29 -1.39
CA ASP A 35 16.32 5.50 -2.83
C ASP A 35 14.90 5.80 -3.34
N ILE A 36 14.58 7.10 -3.42
CA ILE A 36 13.27 7.54 -3.90
C ILE A 36 13.07 7.22 -5.38
N HIS A 37 14.13 7.25 -6.20
CA HIS A 37 14.03 6.98 -7.63
C HIS A 37 13.68 5.52 -7.91
N TRP A 38 14.29 4.58 -7.17
CA TRP A 38 13.93 3.17 -7.26
C TRP A 38 12.46 2.95 -6.94
N HIS A 39 11.97 3.55 -5.86
CA HIS A 39 10.58 3.40 -5.41
C HIS A 39 9.59 4.05 -6.38
N ILE A 40 9.87 5.26 -6.88
CA ILE A 40 9.04 5.91 -7.92
C ILE A 40 8.88 4.98 -9.12
N ARG A 41 10.00 4.46 -9.65
CA ARG A 41 9.97 3.57 -10.81
C ARG A 41 9.23 2.27 -10.51
N PHE A 42 9.44 1.66 -9.34
CA PHE A 42 8.73 0.44 -8.97
C PHE A 42 7.21 0.66 -8.90
N PHE A 43 6.76 1.70 -8.21
CA PHE A 43 5.33 2.01 -8.12
C PHE A 43 4.72 2.36 -9.48
N TYR A 44 5.46 3.01 -10.35
CA TYR A 44 5.00 3.33 -11.70
C TYR A 44 5.05 2.11 -12.64
N GLU A 45 6.22 1.49 -12.80
CA GLU A 45 6.44 0.45 -13.82
C GLU A 45 5.79 -0.90 -13.46
N VAL A 46 5.69 -1.24 -12.17
CA VAL A 46 5.12 -2.50 -11.70
C VAL A 46 3.64 -2.37 -11.34
N LEU A 47 3.28 -1.29 -10.64
CA LEU A 47 1.93 -1.13 -10.09
C LEU A 47 1.09 -0.09 -10.85
N GLY A 48 1.64 0.58 -11.87
CA GLY A 48 0.90 1.55 -12.66
C GLY A 48 0.46 2.80 -11.90
N MET A 49 1.10 3.11 -10.77
CA MET A 49 0.79 4.29 -9.98
C MET A 49 1.48 5.52 -10.58
N ASP A 50 0.73 6.30 -11.33
CA ASP A 50 1.21 7.51 -11.97
C ASP A 50 1.41 8.66 -10.97
N VAL A 51 2.16 9.68 -11.38
CA VAL A 51 2.43 10.86 -10.55
C VAL A 51 1.19 11.72 -10.38
N ARG A 52 1.02 12.23 -9.17
CA ARG A 52 0.05 13.30 -8.88
C ARG A 52 0.74 14.62 -8.57
N GLU A 53 1.78 14.60 -7.75
CA GLU A 53 2.46 15.79 -7.27
C GLU A 53 3.93 15.49 -6.94
N ILE A 54 4.80 16.47 -7.13
CA ILE A 54 6.22 16.40 -6.81
C ILE A 54 6.60 17.64 -6.00
N ASP A 55 7.34 17.44 -4.92
CA ASP A 55 8.04 18.51 -4.20
C ASP A 55 9.54 18.40 -4.46
N GLY A 56 10.13 19.49 -4.90
CA GLY A 56 11.53 19.55 -5.34
C GLY A 56 11.67 19.43 -6.87
N PRO A 57 12.92 19.39 -7.38
CA PRO A 57 13.19 19.15 -8.78
C PRO A 57 12.63 17.81 -9.25
N SER A 58 12.11 17.74 -10.47
CA SER A 58 11.55 16.49 -11.01
C SER A 58 12.58 15.37 -11.14
N GLU A 59 13.83 15.74 -11.39
CA GLU A 59 14.97 14.84 -11.50
C GLU A 59 15.58 14.43 -10.14
N ASP A 60 15.23 15.14 -9.05
CA ASP A 60 15.69 14.87 -7.69
C ASP A 60 14.60 15.27 -6.67
N PRO A 61 13.47 14.56 -6.66
CA PRO A 61 12.34 14.89 -5.82
C PRO A 61 12.65 14.66 -4.33
N ARG A 62 12.27 15.61 -3.50
CA ARG A 62 12.26 15.44 -2.04
C ARG A 62 11.07 14.60 -1.60
N GLN A 63 9.94 14.81 -2.27
CA GLN A 63 8.71 14.06 -2.03
C GLN A 63 7.99 13.82 -3.36
N TYR A 64 7.28 12.71 -3.42
CA TYR A 64 6.55 12.28 -4.62
C TYR A 64 5.23 11.63 -4.23
N TRP A 65 4.12 12.16 -4.73
CA TRP A 65 2.79 11.59 -4.51
C TRP A 65 2.30 10.87 -5.76
N THR A 66 1.80 9.66 -5.57
CA THR A 66 1.16 8.90 -6.64
C THR A 66 -0.35 9.09 -6.64
N LEU A 67 -0.95 8.90 -7.79
CA LEU A 67 -2.35 8.47 -7.85
C LEU A 67 -2.44 7.08 -7.20
N GLY A 68 -3.35 6.90 -6.26
CA GLY A 68 -3.49 5.65 -5.52
C GLY A 68 -2.99 5.68 -4.08
N GLY A 69 -2.54 6.85 -3.59
CA GLY A 69 -2.41 7.07 -2.15
C GLY A 69 -1.02 6.81 -1.55
N MET A 70 0.03 6.73 -2.35
CA MET A 70 1.40 6.69 -1.83
C MET A 70 2.05 8.06 -1.86
N GLN A 71 2.69 8.44 -0.75
CA GLN A 71 3.64 9.54 -0.68
C GLN A 71 5.01 8.97 -0.35
N LEU A 72 5.97 9.16 -1.24
CA LEU A 72 7.36 8.79 -1.03
C LEU A 72 8.13 10.00 -0.54
N MET A 73 8.92 9.83 0.52
CA MET A 73 9.75 10.87 1.11
C MET A 73 11.21 10.45 1.03
N ALA A 74 12.04 11.21 0.32
CA ALA A 74 13.47 10.95 0.25
C ALA A 74 14.10 11.09 1.64
N CYS A 75 14.73 10.04 2.11
CA CYS A 75 15.43 10.00 3.39
C CYS A 75 16.67 9.12 3.27
N PRO A 76 17.78 9.64 2.73
CA PRO A 76 18.99 8.87 2.47
C PRO A 76 19.56 8.16 3.73
N ASP A 77 19.32 8.75 4.89
CA ASP A 77 19.78 8.21 6.18
C ASP A 77 18.74 7.33 6.87
N PHE A 78 17.63 7.01 6.20
CA PHE A 78 16.61 6.13 6.78
C PHE A 78 17.17 4.75 7.06
N GLU A 79 16.92 4.27 8.28
CA GLU A 79 17.22 2.89 8.67
C GLU A 79 15.91 2.12 8.84
N ALA A 80 15.81 1.02 8.10
CA ALA A 80 14.66 0.14 8.21
C ALA A 80 14.58 -0.45 9.63
N PRO A 81 13.36 -0.68 10.15
CA PRO A 81 13.17 -1.44 11.38
C PRO A 81 13.88 -2.80 11.30
N PRO A 82 14.39 -3.34 12.41
CA PRO A 82 15.16 -4.61 12.42
C PRO A 82 14.33 -5.81 11.98
N SER A 83 13.00 -5.72 12.03
CA SER A 83 12.06 -6.74 11.55
C SER A 83 10.74 -6.10 11.14
N ASN A 84 9.94 -6.83 10.34
CA ASN A 84 8.58 -6.38 9.96
C ASN A 84 7.61 -6.31 11.16
N ASP A 85 7.98 -6.91 12.28
CA ASP A 85 7.18 -6.85 13.53
C ASP A 85 7.51 -5.60 14.37
N ALA A 86 8.52 -4.83 13.97
CA ALA A 86 8.92 -3.61 14.64
C ALA A 86 8.22 -2.40 14.02
N GLY A 87 7.76 -1.49 14.89
CA GLY A 87 7.05 -0.29 14.46
C GLY A 87 5.54 -0.52 14.30
N TRP A 88 4.86 0.52 13.91
CA TRP A 88 3.39 0.53 13.80
C TRP A 88 2.87 0.25 12.38
N LEU A 89 3.70 0.43 11.34
CA LEU A 89 3.35 0.07 9.96
C LEU A 89 3.70 -1.39 9.72
N ALA A 90 2.68 -2.24 9.60
CA ALA A 90 2.86 -3.66 9.31
C ALA A 90 3.09 -3.90 7.81
N HIS A 91 2.18 -3.42 6.97
CA HIS A 91 2.26 -3.53 5.52
C HIS A 91 1.31 -2.55 4.83
N LEU A 92 1.45 -2.46 3.51
CA LEU A 92 0.50 -1.79 2.62
C LEU A 92 -0.28 -2.84 1.84
N GLY A 93 -1.62 -2.75 1.86
CA GLY A 93 -2.48 -3.49 0.94
C GLY A 93 -2.70 -2.66 -0.33
N VAL A 94 -2.34 -3.21 -1.49
CA VAL A 94 -2.45 -2.55 -2.79
C VAL A 94 -3.34 -3.37 -3.71
N MET A 95 -4.47 -2.79 -4.12
CA MET A 95 -5.35 -3.41 -5.12
C MET A 95 -4.75 -3.23 -6.51
N VAL A 96 -4.70 -4.30 -7.28
CA VAL A 96 -4.21 -4.31 -8.67
C VAL A 96 -5.26 -4.93 -9.59
N ASP A 97 -5.33 -4.44 -10.83
CA ASP A 97 -6.27 -4.96 -11.84
C ASP A 97 -5.94 -6.40 -12.24
N ASP A 98 -4.66 -6.73 -12.33
CA ASP A 98 -4.14 -8.03 -12.73
C ASP A 98 -2.96 -8.42 -11.83
N LEU A 99 -3.24 -9.30 -10.86
CA LEU A 99 -2.24 -9.76 -9.89
C LEU A 99 -1.10 -10.54 -10.56
N GLU A 100 -1.40 -11.38 -11.53
CA GLU A 100 -0.36 -12.16 -12.23
C GLU A 100 0.58 -11.26 -13.01
N ALA A 101 0.03 -10.29 -13.73
CA ALA A 101 0.83 -9.30 -14.47
C ALA A 101 1.71 -8.46 -13.52
N ALA A 102 1.18 -8.02 -12.39
CA ALA A 102 1.95 -7.28 -11.39
C ALA A 102 3.09 -8.12 -10.80
N LEU A 103 2.84 -9.39 -10.47
CA LEU A 103 3.86 -10.30 -9.95
C LEU A 103 4.95 -10.59 -10.98
N GLN A 104 4.58 -10.78 -12.25
CA GLN A 104 5.55 -10.95 -13.34
C GLN A 104 6.41 -9.68 -13.52
N ALA A 105 5.79 -8.50 -13.51
CA ALA A 105 6.49 -7.23 -13.63
C ALA A 105 7.45 -6.97 -12.45
N ALA A 106 7.15 -7.48 -11.26
CA ALA A 106 7.99 -7.34 -10.09
C ALA A 106 9.25 -8.23 -10.11
N GLN A 107 9.24 -9.35 -10.84
CA GLN A 107 10.35 -10.33 -10.83
C GLN A 107 11.73 -9.73 -11.09
N PRO A 108 11.95 -8.88 -12.13
CA PRO A 108 13.28 -8.35 -12.41
C PRO A 108 13.76 -7.30 -11.38
N TRP A 109 12.91 -6.88 -10.45
CA TRP A 109 13.25 -5.85 -9.47
C TRP A 109 13.96 -6.35 -8.21
N GLY A 110 14.16 -7.66 -8.08
CA GLY A 110 14.85 -8.28 -6.95
C GLY A 110 14.12 -8.14 -5.62
N VAL A 111 12.83 -7.88 -5.64
CA VAL A 111 11.99 -7.85 -4.43
C VAL A 111 11.86 -9.25 -3.85
N LYS A 112 11.79 -9.34 -2.52
CA LYS A 112 11.67 -10.63 -1.83
C LYS A 112 10.20 -11.00 -1.65
N THR A 113 9.89 -12.28 -1.80
CA THR A 113 8.58 -12.80 -1.39
C THR A 113 8.61 -13.10 0.11
N LEU A 114 7.58 -12.65 0.83
CA LEU A 114 7.45 -12.88 2.25
C LEU A 114 6.71 -14.21 2.54
N PRO A 115 6.87 -14.79 3.76
CA PRO A 115 6.28 -16.09 4.10
C PRO A 115 4.74 -16.14 4.05
N GLN A 116 4.07 -15.00 4.12
CA GLN A 116 2.61 -14.92 4.11
C GLN A 116 1.98 -15.40 2.79
N GLY A 117 2.69 -15.24 1.66
CA GLY A 117 2.22 -15.69 0.37
C GLY A 117 2.97 -15.09 -0.80
N ARG A 118 2.73 -15.61 -2.01
CA ARG A 118 3.41 -15.15 -3.24
C ARG A 118 3.11 -13.68 -3.61
N ASN A 119 2.01 -13.16 -3.12
CA ASN A 119 1.55 -11.78 -3.33
C ASN A 119 2.04 -10.82 -2.24
N TRP A 120 2.86 -11.28 -1.32
CA TRP A 120 3.51 -10.49 -0.30
C TRP A 120 4.95 -10.22 -0.67
N LEU A 121 5.27 -8.95 -0.91
CA LEU A 121 6.57 -8.51 -1.38
C LEU A 121 7.24 -7.63 -0.33
N GLN A 122 8.55 -7.80 -0.15
CA GLN A 122 9.37 -6.87 0.61
C GLN A 122 10.20 -6.02 -0.35
N LEU A 123 9.96 -4.73 -0.33
CA LEU A 123 10.73 -3.75 -1.09
C LEU A 123 12.05 -3.43 -0.37
N PRO A 124 13.01 -2.77 -1.02
CA PRO A 124 14.15 -2.18 -0.32
C PRO A 124 13.69 -1.34 0.88
N ASP A 125 14.52 -1.26 1.89
CA ASP A 125 14.25 -0.57 3.16
C ASP A 125 13.16 -1.25 4.03
N GLY A 126 12.74 -2.46 3.67
CA GLY A 126 11.89 -3.29 4.50
C GLY A 126 10.38 -3.06 4.35
N LEU A 127 9.95 -2.20 3.43
CA LEU A 127 8.52 -1.96 3.18
C LEU A 127 7.85 -3.24 2.69
N ALA A 128 6.90 -3.77 3.47
CA ALA A 128 6.08 -4.91 3.08
C ALA A 128 4.83 -4.45 2.32
N VAL A 129 4.57 -5.08 1.19
CA VAL A 129 3.41 -4.80 0.33
C VAL A 129 2.67 -6.09 0.03
N GLU A 130 1.38 -6.12 0.33
CA GLU A 130 0.45 -7.16 -0.11
C GLU A 130 -0.25 -6.72 -1.38
N LEU A 131 -0.08 -7.45 -2.48
CA LEU A 131 -0.82 -7.21 -3.72
C LEU A 131 -2.12 -7.99 -3.71
N ILE A 132 -3.23 -7.32 -3.98
CA ILE A 132 -4.59 -7.88 -3.87
C ILE A 132 -5.29 -7.75 -5.21
N GLN A 133 -5.83 -8.86 -5.73
CA GLN A 133 -6.62 -8.84 -6.96
C GLN A 133 -7.89 -8.03 -6.75
N ALA A 134 -8.08 -6.98 -7.53
CA ALA A 134 -9.29 -6.17 -7.53
C ALA A 134 -10.43 -6.84 -8.32
N ALA A 135 -11.67 -6.52 -7.98
CA ALA A 135 -12.79 -6.81 -8.85
C ALA A 135 -12.69 -5.98 -10.15
N PRO A 136 -13.20 -6.49 -11.29
CA PRO A 136 -13.11 -5.79 -12.56
C PRO A 136 -13.61 -4.33 -12.49
N GLY A 137 -12.79 -3.39 -13.01
CA GLY A 137 -13.12 -1.97 -13.07
C GLY A 137 -12.96 -1.17 -11.78
N THR A 138 -12.69 -1.84 -10.64
CA THR A 138 -12.63 -1.17 -9.32
C THR A 138 -11.46 -0.20 -9.22
N VAL A 139 -10.28 -0.57 -9.71
CA VAL A 139 -9.08 0.30 -9.67
C VAL A 139 -9.33 1.55 -10.52
N ALA A 140 -9.83 1.39 -11.75
CA ALA A 140 -10.14 2.52 -12.62
C ALA A 140 -11.17 3.46 -11.99
N GLN A 141 -12.21 2.91 -11.36
CA GLN A 141 -13.23 3.68 -10.66
C GLN A 141 -12.63 4.46 -9.47
N ALA A 142 -11.81 3.82 -8.65
CA ALA A 142 -11.14 4.47 -7.53
C ALA A 142 -10.22 5.62 -7.98
N LEU A 143 -9.43 5.40 -9.04
CA LEU A 143 -8.51 6.40 -9.58
C LEU A 143 -9.21 7.55 -10.32
N SER A 144 -10.49 7.40 -10.70
CA SER A 144 -11.26 8.47 -11.32
C SER A 144 -11.70 9.57 -10.35
N ILE A 145 -11.59 9.32 -9.04
CA ILE A 145 -11.99 10.26 -8.01
C ILE A 145 -10.86 11.26 -7.76
N ASN A 146 -11.18 12.55 -7.89
CA ASN A 146 -10.26 13.60 -7.42
C ASN A 146 -10.55 13.90 -5.95
N PRO A 147 -9.67 13.48 -5.03
CA PRO A 147 -9.94 13.58 -3.60
C PRO A 147 -9.73 14.98 -3.01
N ARG A 148 -9.04 15.86 -3.73
CA ARG A 148 -8.70 17.18 -3.19
C ARG A 148 -9.66 18.26 -3.68
N ALA A 149 -10.19 19.07 -2.75
CA ALA A 149 -10.89 20.29 -3.06
C ALA A 149 -9.93 21.27 -3.74
N GLN A 150 -10.43 21.98 -4.73
CA GLN A 150 -9.70 23.04 -5.42
C GLN A 150 -9.95 24.37 -4.74
#